data_ca684c0c75b9383352798febe500e2c1
#
_entry.id   ca684c0c75b9383352798febe500e2c1
#
_cell.length_a   1.000
_cell.length_b   1.000
_cell.length_c   1.000
_cell.angle_alpha   90.00
_cell.angle_beta   90.00
_cell.angle_gamma   90.00
#
_symmetry.space_group_name_H-M   'P 1'
#
loop_
_entity.id
_entity.type
_entity.pdbx_description
1 polymer ?
#
loop_
_entity_poly.entity_id
_entity_poly.type
_entity_poly.pdbx_seq_one_letter_code
_entity_poly.pdbx_strand_id
1 'polypeptide(L)'
;MAVVSALAELIGTCIITSTPRLARSAPAIVVSVYLRLAPEHRLPAAIDDGFSALMWLRALARGDHDSYEPWLSNYGDFNRVFLIGDSSGANLVHHVAARAGQVDLSPVRLAGGIPVHPGFVRSERSKSEMEQPESPFLTLDMVDRFLKLALPKGCSKDHPFTCPMGPAAPPLDSLNLPPFLLCVAETDLIRDTEMEYYDAMKKADKDVELLINPGVGHSFYLNKIAVDMDPNTAAQTTDLLEGIVEFIKKH
;
A
#
# COMPACT_ATOMS: atom_id res chain seq x y z
N MET A 1 1.89 19.35 9.34
CA MET A 1 2.50 18.36 8.43
C MET A 1 1.51 17.20 8.28
N ALA A 2 1.28 16.72 7.05
CA ALA A 2 0.45 15.53 6.84
C ALA A 2 0.99 14.35 7.63
N VAL A 3 0.11 13.44 8.06
CA VAL A 3 0.51 12.18 8.71
C VAL A 3 0.43 11.07 7.69
N VAL A 4 1.51 10.33 7.49
CA VAL A 4 1.56 9.18 6.59
C VAL A 4 1.73 7.92 7.41
N SER A 5 0.73 7.05 7.40
CA SER A 5 0.82 5.73 8.04
C SER A 5 1.40 4.74 7.02
N ALA A 6 2.65 4.35 7.21
CA ALA A 6 3.33 3.38 6.36
C ALA A 6 3.01 1.96 6.86
N LEU A 7 2.32 1.18 6.03
CA LEU A 7 2.04 -0.22 6.26
C LEU A 7 3.23 -1.04 5.76
N ALA A 8 3.99 -1.61 6.70
CA ALA A 8 5.24 -2.28 6.41
C ALA A 8 5.04 -3.70 5.88
N GLU A 9 5.98 -4.12 5.05
CA GLU A 9 6.05 -5.44 4.45
C GLU A 9 6.56 -6.57 5.35
N LEU A 10 6.34 -7.80 4.85
CA LEU A 10 6.86 -9.07 5.36
C LEU A 10 8.40 -9.14 5.52
N ILE A 11 9.15 -8.23 4.89
CA ILE A 11 10.62 -8.19 4.95
C ILE A 11 11.03 -6.81 5.48
N GLY A 12 11.03 -6.68 6.78
CA GLY A 12 11.13 -5.44 7.56
C GLY A 12 12.36 -4.53 7.36
N THR A 13 13.21 -4.75 6.36
CA THR A 13 14.44 -3.95 6.21
C THR A 13 14.32 -2.90 5.11
N CYS A 14 13.46 -3.08 4.12
CA CYS A 14 13.44 -2.26 2.92
C CYS A 14 12.63 -0.97 3.04
N ILE A 15 11.52 -0.97 3.76
CA ILE A 15 10.67 0.24 3.92
C ILE A 15 11.38 1.30 4.78
N ILE A 16 12.21 0.89 5.75
CA ILE A 16 12.95 1.81 6.63
C ILE A 16 13.88 2.72 5.83
N THR A 17 14.40 2.29 4.67
CA THR A 17 15.30 3.12 3.85
C THR A 17 14.58 4.13 2.96
N SER A 18 13.36 3.86 2.51
CA SER A 18 12.55 4.79 1.69
C SER A 18 11.75 5.80 2.53
N THR A 19 11.37 5.42 3.74
CA THR A 19 10.62 6.27 4.69
C THR A 19 11.31 7.61 4.99
N PRO A 20 12.64 7.69 5.28
CA PRO A 20 13.31 8.97 5.47
C PRO A 20 13.38 9.84 4.21
N ARG A 21 13.44 9.24 3.02
CA ARG A 21 13.39 10.00 1.75
C ARG A 21 12.01 10.62 1.58
N LEU A 22 10.94 9.85 1.77
CA LEU A 22 9.58 10.35 1.71
C LEU A 22 9.35 11.48 2.74
N ALA A 23 9.73 11.28 4.00
CA ALA A 23 9.57 12.29 5.06
C ALA A 23 10.33 13.58 4.77
N ARG A 24 11.48 13.52 4.05
CA ARG A 24 12.24 14.70 3.63
C ARG A 24 11.63 15.41 2.43
N SER A 25 11.06 14.64 1.49
CA SER A 25 10.51 15.16 0.24
C SER A 25 9.08 15.67 0.41
N ALA A 26 8.29 15.05 1.27
CA ALA A 26 6.97 15.52 1.66
C ALA A 26 7.05 16.24 3.02
N PRO A 27 6.29 17.32 3.26
CA PRO A 27 6.12 17.90 4.59
C PRO A 27 5.20 17.00 5.44
N ALA A 28 5.69 15.79 5.76
CA ALA A 28 4.90 14.74 6.39
C ALA A 28 5.63 14.11 7.58
N ILE A 29 4.86 13.68 8.58
CA ILE A 29 5.29 12.77 9.64
C ILE A 29 4.95 11.38 9.18
N VAL A 30 5.91 10.46 9.18
CA VAL A 30 5.69 9.07 8.80
C VAL A 30 5.62 8.20 10.05
N VAL A 31 4.47 7.53 10.22
CA VAL A 31 4.23 6.53 11.26
C VAL A 31 4.38 5.15 10.64
N SER A 32 5.46 4.45 10.98
CA SER A 32 5.68 3.08 10.50
C SER A 32 5.01 2.08 11.45
N VAL A 33 4.20 1.20 10.89
CA VAL A 33 3.42 0.21 11.64
C VAL A 33 4.10 -1.15 11.59
N TYR A 34 4.43 -1.72 12.74
CA TYR A 34 4.86 -3.11 12.84
C TYR A 34 3.64 -4.02 12.82
N LEU A 35 3.60 -4.89 11.81
CA LEU A 35 2.49 -5.81 11.58
C LEU A 35 2.83 -7.22 12.09
N ARG A 36 1.84 -7.93 12.58
CA ARG A 36 1.96 -9.37 12.80
C ARG A 36 2.04 -10.09 11.46
N LEU A 37 3.03 -10.97 11.32
CA LEU A 37 3.40 -11.58 10.06
C LEU A 37 2.95 -13.05 9.95
N ALA A 38 2.68 -13.47 8.72
CA ALA A 38 2.51 -14.88 8.38
C ALA A 38 3.90 -15.60 8.41
N PRO A 39 3.93 -16.92 8.67
CA PRO A 39 2.77 -17.82 8.81
C PRO A 39 2.17 -17.89 10.22
N GLU A 40 2.80 -17.27 11.22
CA GLU A 40 2.36 -17.29 12.63
C GLU A 40 0.99 -16.58 12.75
N HIS A 41 0.83 -15.46 12.06
CA HIS A 41 -0.37 -14.65 12.03
C HIS A 41 -0.84 -14.44 10.59
N ARG A 42 -1.71 -15.33 10.13
CA ARG A 42 -2.30 -15.22 8.78
C ARG A 42 -3.24 -14.02 8.68
N LEU A 43 -3.51 -13.58 7.44
CA LEU A 43 -4.55 -12.60 7.21
C LEU A 43 -5.89 -13.07 7.85
N PRO A 44 -6.62 -12.17 8.51
CA PRO A 44 -6.53 -10.70 8.42
C PRO A 44 -5.62 -10.02 9.48
N ALA A 45 -4.76 -10.73 10.23
CA ALA A 45 -4.03 -10.16 11.36
C ALA A 45 -3.29 -8.84 11.02
N ALA A 46 -2.58 -8.78 9.89
CA ALA A 46 -1.90 -7.57 9.44
C ALA A 46 -2.89 -6.43 9.07
N ILE A 47 -4.07 -6.77 8.53
CA ILE A 47 -5.14 -5.79 8.26
C ILE A 47 -5.67 -5.22 9.59
N ASP A 48 -5.87 -6.07 10.59
CA ASP A 48 -6.31 -5.65 11.93
C ASP A 48 -5.29 -4.74 12.59
N ASP A 49 -3.99 -5.02 12.44
CA ASP A 49 -2.92 -4.20 12.98
C ASP A 49 -2.87 -2.82 12.30
N GLY A 50 -2.96 -2.78 10.97
CA GLY A 50 -3.01 -1.52 10.22
C GLY A 50 -4.24 -0.68 10.59
N PHE A 51 -5.39 -1.30 10.75
CA PHE A 51 -6.59 -0.61 11.20
C PHE A 51 -6.45 -0.13 12.65
N SER A 52 -5.85 -0.93 13.54
CA SER A 52 -5.60 -0.55 14.94
C SER A 52 -4.67 0.66 15.05
N ALA A 53 -3.66 0.75 14.17
CA ALA A 53 -2.79 1.92 14.10
C ALA A 53 -3.57 3.20 13.69
N LEU A 54 -4.53 3.09 12.77
CA LEU A 54 -5.41 4.20 12.41
C LEU A 54 -6.32 4.60 13.58
N MET A 55 -6.84 3.63 14.33
CA MET A 55 -7.63 3.90 15.53
C MET A 55 -6.80 4.52 16.66
N TRP A 56 -5.51 4.16 16.76
CA TRP A 56 -4.58 4.82 17.68
C TRP A 56 -4.35 6.28 17.30
N LEU A 57 -4.16 6.59 16.00
CA LEU A 57 -4.08 7.99 15.52
C LEU A 57 -5.35 8.77 15.88
N ARG A 58 -6.52 8.15 15.76
CA ARG A 58 -7.79 8.75 16.15
C ARG A 58 -7.84 9.05 17.65
N ALA A 59 -7.43 8.11 18.50
CA ALA A 59 -7.37 8.30 19.95
C ALA A 59 -6.41 9.43 20.31
N LEU A 60 -5.23 9.45 19.68
CA LEU A 60 -4.25 10.52 19.84
C LEU A 60 -4.83 11.90 19.45
N ALA A 61 -5.53 11.99 18.31
CA ALA A 61 -6.16 13.21 17.84
C ALA A 61 -7.30 13.70 18.75
N ARG A 62 -7.91 12.81 19.52
CA ARG A 62 -8.91 13.12 20.54
C ARG A 62 -8.31 13.54 21.88
N GLY A 63 -7.01 13.38 22.06
CA GLY A 63 -6.33 13.68 23.31
C GLY A 63 -6.48 12.59 24.38
N ASP A 64 -6.72 11.34 23.98
CA ASP A 64 -6.78 10.22 24.91
C ASP A 64 -5.42 10.00 25.56
N HIS A 65 -5.36 10.06 26.91
CA HIS A 65 -4.12 10.06 27.68
C HIS A 65 -3.23 8.83 27.45
N ASP A 66 -3.82 7.67 27.19
CA ASP A 66 -3.09 6.43 26.95
C ASP A 66 -2.39 6.39 25.57
N SER A 67 -2.73 7.33 24.70
CA SER A 67 -2.17 7.44 23.34
C SER A 67 -1.24 8.65 23.18
N TYR A 68 -0.78 9.25 24.31
CA TYR A 68 -0.05 10.51 24.26
C TYR A 68 1.31 10.40 23.59
N GLU A 69 1.45 11.04 22.42
CA GLU A 69 2.70 11.24 21.69
C GLU A 69 2.84 12.75 21.37
N PRO A 70 3.58 13.51 22.20
CA PRO A 70 3.60 14.97 22.12
C PRO A 70 4.06 15.50 20.77
N TRP A 71 5.04 14.85 20.17
CA TRP A 71 5.58 15.28 18.89
C TRP A 71 4.54 15.16 17.76
N LEU A 72 3.87 14.03 17.69
CA LEU A 72 2.83 13.80 16.69
C LEU A 72 1.59 14.67 16.95
N SER A 73 1.18 14.80 18.22
CA SER A 73 0.04 15.63 18.62
C SER A 73 0.25 17.11 18.29
N ASN A 74 1.51 17.63 18.43
CA ASN A 74 1.81 19.04 18.23
C ASN A 74 2.05 19.41 16.77
N TYR A 75 2.52 18.47 15.93
CA TYR A 75 2.96 18.76 14.57
C TYR A 75 2.17 18.02 13.49
N GLY A 76 1.41 16.97 13.85
CA GLY A 76 0.59 16.20 12.92
C GLY A 76 -0.68 16.94 12.51
N ASP A 77 -1.00 16.89 11.23
CA ASP A 77 -2.29 17.33 10.69
C ASP A 77 -3.20 16.12 10.53
N PHE A 78 -4.05 15.88 11.49
CA PHE A 78 -4.98 14.76 11.50
C PHE A 78 -6.13 14.89 10.49
N ASN A 79 -6.29 16.06 9.86
CA ASN A 79 -7.20 16.23 8.72
C ASN A 79 -6.57 15.76 7.39
N ARG A 80 -5.28 15.41 7.41
CA ARG A 80 -4.52 14.99 6.25
C ARG A 80 -3.73 13.72 6.55
N VAL A 81 -4.42 12.62 6.78
CA VAL A 81 -3.84 11.29 7.03
C VAL A 81 -3.86 10.49 5.75
N PHE A 82 -2.73 9.88 5.40
CA PHE A 82 -2.57 9.02 4.22
C PHE A 82 -2.12 7.63 4.65
N LEU A 83 -2.63 6.62 3.95
CA LEU A 83 -2.12 5.25 4.03
C LEU A 83 -1.17 5.01 2.86
N ILE A 84 0.01 4.51 3.13
CA ILE A 84 0.96 4.10 2.09
C ILE A 84 1.48 2.71 2.39
N GLY A 85 1.71 1.93 1.35
CA GLY A 85 2.30 0.59 1.48
C GLY A 85 2.89 0.13 0.17
N ASP A 86 3.84 -0.79 0.24
CA ASP A 86 4.50 -1.42 -0.90
C ASP A 86 4.14 -2.90 -0.97
N SER A 87 3.90 -3.44 -2.16
CA SER A 87 3.66 -4.86 -2.41
C SER A 87 2.53 -5.44 -1.53
N SER A 88 2.83 -6.34 -0.61
CA SER A 88 1.87 -6.86 0.37
C SER A 88 1.32 -5.75 1.28
N GLY A 89 2.13 -4.75 1.64
CA GLY A 89 1.70 -3.57 2.38
C GLY A 89 0.75 -2.69 1.56
N ALA A 90 0.94 -2.59 0.26
CA ALA A 90 0.04 -1.88 -0.64
C ALA A 90 -1.34 -2.55 -0.73
N ASN A 91 -1.37 -3.88 -0.70
CA ASN A 91 -2.60 -4.65 -0.57
C ASN A 91 -3.36 -4.27 0.72
N LEU A 92 -2.65 -4.11 1.84
CA LEU A 92 -3.26 -3.70 3.11
C LEU A 92 -3.86 -2.29 3.05
N VAL A 93 -3.30 -1.37 2.25
CA VAL A 93 -3.86 -0.02 2.07
C VAL A 93 -5.33 -0.08 1.64
N HIS A 94 -5.67 -0.94 0.66
CA HIS A 94 -7.06 -1.13 0.25
C HIS A 94 -7.95 -1.59 1.41
N HIS A 95 -7.54 -2.64 2.12
CA HIS A 95 -8.38 -3.24 3.16
C HIS A 95 -8.54 -2.35 4.38
N VAL A 96 -7.48 -1.66 4.79
CA VAL A 96 -7.54 -0.71 5.90
C VAL A 96 -8.41 0.50 5.52
N ALA A 97 -8.27 1.03 4.30
CA ALA A 97 -9.11 2.13 3.82
C ALA A 97 -10.59 1.73 3.72
N ALA A 98 -10.89 0.55 3.17
CA ALA A 98 -12.25 0.03 3.08
C ALA A 98 -12.91 -0.12 4.45
N ARG A 99 -12.16 -0.65 5.44
CA ARG A 99 -12.64 -0.77 6.82
C ARG A 99 -12.80 0.60 7.49
N ALA A 100 -11.88 1.53 7.23
CA ALA A 100 -11.95 2.91 7.72
C ALA A 100 -13.20 3.64 7.24
N GLY A 101 -13.61 3.40 6.00
CA GLY A 101 -14.84 3.97 5.43
C GLY A 101 -16.14 3.51 6.07
N GLN A 102 -16.11 2.50 6.95
CA GLN A 102 -17.27 1.96 7.67
C GLN A 102 -17.43 2.51 9.09
N VAL A 103 -16.48 3.32 9.56
CA VAL A 103 -16.49 3.86 10.93
C VAL A 103 -16.32 5.37 10.94
N ASP A 104 -16.80 6.01 12.01
CA ASP A 104 -16.48 7.42 12.25
C ASP A 104 -15.03 7.56 12.74
N LEU A 105 -14.18 8.15 11.91
CA LEU A 105 -12.79 8.43 12.24
C LEU A 105 -12.58 9.78 12.92
N SER A 106 -13.62 10.61 13.08
CA SER A 106 -13.46 11.98 13.61
C SER A 106 -12.65 12.02 14.92
N PRO A 107 -11.67 12.96 15.04
CA PRO A 107 -11.35 14.07 14.16
C PRO A 107 -10.35 13.74 13.02
N VAL A 108 -9.94 12.50 12.86
CA VAL A 108 -9.05 12.09 11.78
C VAL A 108 -9.81 12.05 10.43
N ARG A 109 -9.21 12.64 9.39
CA ARG A 109 -9.66 12.48 8.01
C ARG A 109 -8.64 11.67 7.22
N LEU A 110 -9.05 10.51 6.72
CA LEU A 110 -8.25 9.76 5.76
C LEU A 110 -8.31 10.46 4.40
N ALA A 111 -7.22 11.15 4.05
CA ALA A 111 -7.15 12.01 2.87
C ALA A 111 -6.76 11.25 1.60
N GLY A 112 -6.10 10.10 1.73
CA GLY A 112 -5.75 9.27 0.57
C GLY A 112 -5.13 7.93 0.92
N GLY A 113 -5.11 7.04 -0.08
CA GLY A 113 -4.40 5.76 -0.08
C GLY A 113 -3.39 5.71 -1.21
N ILE A 114 -2.19 5.22 -0.94
CA ILE A 114 -1.09 5.15 -1.89
C ILE A 114 -0.55 3.71 -1.94
N PRO A 115 -1.25 2.80 -2.65
CA PRO A 115 -0.73 1.46 -2.90
C PRO A 115 0.38 1.50 -3.96
N VAL A 116 1.58 1.13 -3.58
CA VAL A 116 2.75 1.04 -4.47
C VAL A 116 2.97 -0.42 -4.82
N HIS A 117 2.87 -0.77 -6.10
CA HIS A 117 2.99 -2.14 -6.63
C HIS A 117 2.16 -3.16 -5.82
N PRO A 118 0.84 -2.98 -5.69
CA PRO A 118 0.04 -3.79 -4.78
C PRO A 118 0.02 -5.27 -5.16
N GLY A 119 0.24 -6.12 -4.17
CA GLY A 119 0.25 -7.57 -4.30
C GLY A 119 -1.13 -8.17 -4.57
N PHE A 120 -1.83 -7.65 -5.61
CA PHE A 120 -3.09 -8.21 -6.07
C PHE A 120 -2.83 -9.33 -7.06
N VAL A 121 -3.41 -10.49 -6.79
CA VAL A 121 -3.26 -11.67 -7.64
C VAL A 121 -4.53 -12.51 -7.59
N ARG A 122 -4.66 -13.41 -8.56
CA ARG A 122 -5.76 -14.36 -8.67
C ARG A 122 -5.24 -15.77 -8.97
N SER A 123 -6.13 -16.76 -8.95
CA SER A 123 -5.78 -18.16 -9.24
C SER A 123 -5.40 -18.37 -10.70
N GLU A 124 -6.08 -17.67 -11.62
CA GLU A 124 -5.74 -17.66 -13.03
C GLU A 124 -4.56 -16.71 -13.25
N ARG A 125 -3.50 -17.21 -13.92
CA ARG A 125 -2.32 -16.41 -14.23
C ARG A 125 -2.63 -15.32 -15.26
N SER A 126 -2.23 -14.12 -14.95
CA SER A 126 -2.28 -13.00 -15.90
C SER A 126 -1.21 -13.14 -17.00
N LYS A 127 -1.36 -12.37 -18.07
CA LYS A 127 -0.38 -12.33 -19.14
C LYS A 127 0.97 -11.82 -18.65
N SER A 128 0.99 -10.78 -17.80
CA SER A 128 2.24 -10.27 -17.23
C SER A 128 2.95 -11.33 -16.36
N GLU A 129 2.23 -12.12 -15.56
CA GLU A 129 2.83 -13.24 -14.80
C GLU A 129 3.50 -14.30 -15.72
N MET A 130 3.03 -14.46 -16.95
CA MET A 130 3.55 -15.46 -17.90
C MET A 130 4.66 -14.91 -18.80
N GLU A 131 4.70 -13.62 -19.08
CA GLU A 131 5.57 -13.02 -20.10
C GLU A 131 6.64 -12.08 -19.52
N GLN A 132 6.42 -11.46 -18.36
CA GLN A 132 7.40 -10.55 -17.77
C GLN A 132 8.54 -11.32 -17.10
N PRO A 133 9.76 -10.75 -17.09
CA PRO A 133 10.90 -11.37 -16.44
C PRO A 133 10.73 -11.37 -14.90
N GLU A 134 11.12 -12.47 -14.29
CA GLU A 134 11.24 -12.53 -12.83
C GLU A 134 12.37 -11.60 -12.34
N SER A 135 12.20 -11.04 -11.17
CA SER A 135 13.20 -10.20 -10.51
C SER A 135 13.73 -10.86 -9.24
N PRO A 136 14.86 -10.41 -8.69
CA PRO A 136 15.32 -10.88 -7.39
C PRO A 136 14.34 -10.60 -6.24
N PHE A 137 13.41 -9.66 -6.42
CA PHE A 137 12.43 -9.28 -5.41
C PHE A 137 11.07 -9.95 -5.59
N LEU A 138 10.77 -10.46 -6.79
CA LEU A 138 9.50 -11.12 -7.07
C LEU A 138 9.66 -12.19 -8.14
N THR A 139 9.36 -13.45 -7.78
CA THR A 139 9.21 -14.58 -8.67
C THR A 139 7.82 -15.20 -8.49
N LEU A 140 7.34 -15.95 -9.48
CA LEU A 140 6.04 -16.65 -9.36
C LEU A 140 6.01 -17.64 -8.20
N ASP A 141 7.13 -18.34 -7.97
CA ASP A 141 7.26 -19.26 -6.83
C ASP A 141 7.17 -18.51 -5.49
N MET A 142 7.80 -17.33 -5.39
CA MET A 142 7.67 -16.48 -4.18
C MET A 142 6.22 -16.05 -3.95
N VAL A 143 5.53 -15.57 -4.99
CA VAL A 143 4.11 -15.20 -4.90
C VAL A 143 3.28 -16.37 -4.38
N ASP A 144 3.44 -17.56 -4.96
CA ASP A 144 2.66 -18.73 -4.57
C ASP A 144 2.92 -19.17 -3.13
N ARG A 145 4.20 -19.18 -2.72
CA ARG A 145 4.61 -19.54 -1.36
C ARG A 145 4.11 -18.53 -0.33
N PHE A 146 4.29 -17.25 -0.59
CA PHE A 146 3.86 -16.20 0.34
C PHE A 146 2.35 -16.23 0.54
N LEU A 147 1.57 -16.36 -0.52
CA LEU A 147 0.11 -16.44 -0.40
C LEU A 147 -0.37 -17.70 0.29
N LYS A 148 0.27 -18.85 0.04
CA LYS A 148 -0.02 -20.08 0.79
C LYS A 148 0.21 -19.94 2.30
N LEU A 149 1.17 -19.10 2.69
CA LEU A 149 1.47 -18.82 4.09
C LEU A 149 0.58 -17.73 4.67
N ALA A 150 0.25 -16.70 3.88
CA ALA A 150 -0.46 -15.51 4.35
C ALA A 150 -1.98 -15.65 4.36
N LEU A 151 -2.57 -16.32 3.37
CA LEU A 151 -4.03 -16.49 3.29
C LEU A 151 -4.56 -17.42 4.39
N PRO A 152 -5.83 -17.27 4.79
CA PRO A 152 -6.49 -18.24 5.66
C PRO A 152 -6.39 -19.66 5.09
N LYS A 153 -6.26 -20.67 5.96
CA LYS A 153 -6.07 -22.05 5.53
C LYS A 153 -7.23 -22.51 4.63
N GLY A 154 -6.89 -23.08 3.48
CA GLY A 154 -7.85 -23.60 2.52
C GLY A 154 -8.41 -22.58 1.53
N CYS A 155 -8.02 -21.31 1.63
CA CYS A 155 -8.42 -20.29 0.66
C CYS A 155 -7.53 -20.31 -0.60
N SER A 156 -8.16 -19.99 -1.75
CA SER A 156 -7.46 -19.76 -3.02
C SER A 156 -6.96 -18.31 -3.11
N LYS A 157 -6.21 -18.01 -4.17
CA LYS A 157 -5.75 -16.65 -4.49
C LYS A 157 -6.90 -15.71 -4.89
N ASP A 158 -8.10 -16.25 -5.19
CA ASP A 158 -9.29 -15.43 -5.47
C ASP A 158 -9.98 -14.91 -4.20
N HIS A 159 -9.35 -15.15 -3.04
CA HIS A 159 -9.84 -14.64 -1.77
C HIS A 159 -9.84 -13.10 -1.79
N PRO A 160 -10.84 -12.41 -1.20
CA PRO A 160 -10.91 -10.95 -1.17
C PRO A 160 -9.64 -10.25 -0.70
N PHE A 161 -8.86 -10.87 0.18
CA PHE A 161 -7.60 -10.29 0.68
C PHE A 161 -6.51 -10.13 -0.38
N THR A 162 -6.58 -10.86 -1.47
CA THR A 162 -5.61 -10.81 -2.58
C THR A 162 -6.23 -10.42 -3.90
N CYS A 163 -7.55 -10.51 -4.01
CA CYS A 163 -8.31 -10.14 -5.21
C CYS A 163 -9.50 -9.24 -4.83
N PRO A 164 -9.25 -8.00 -4.39
CA PRO A 164 -10.32 -7.09 -3.94
C PRO A 164 -11.26 -6.64 -5.06
N MET A 165 -10.88 -6.84 -6.32
CA MET A 165 -11.73 -6.61 -7.50
C MET A 165 -12.44 -7.89 -7.97
N GLY A 166 -12.20 -9.01 -7.32
CA GLY A 166 -12.79 -10.31 -7.70
C GLY A 166 -14.23 -10.49 -7.22
N PRO A 167 -14.95 -11.49 -7.76
CA PRO A 167 -16.38 -11.69 -7.48
C PRO A 167 -16.69 -12.10 -6.03
N ALA A 168 -15.69 -12.57 -5.29
CA ALA A 168 -15.84 -12.92 -3.87
C ALA A 168 -15.67 -11.73 -2.92
N ALA A 169 -15.16 -10.59 -3.44
CA ALA A 169 -14.95 -9.38 -2.66
C ALA A 169 -16.23 -8.52 -2.60
N PRO A 170 -16.36 -7.65 -1.57
CA PRO A 170 -17.40 -6.64 -1.59
C PRO A 170 -17.31 -5.78 -2.85
N PRO A 171 -18.43 -5.42 -3.50
CA PRO A 171 -18.41 -4.55 -4.67
C PRO A 171 -17.72 -3.22 -4.37
N LEU A 172 -16.78 -2.80 -5.23
CA LEU A 172 -16.00 -1.58 -5.00
C LEU A 172 -16.86 -0.32 -4.92
N ASP A 173 -17.96 -0.26 -5.66
CA ASP A 173 -18.91 0.85 -5.63
C ASP A 173 -19.60 1.02 -4.27
N SER A 174 -19.75 -0.07 -3.50
CA SER A 174 -20.32 -0.05 -2.15
C SER A 174 -19.35 0.42 -1.07
N LEU A 175 -18.05 0.53 -1.37
CA LEU A 175 -17.03 0.92 -0.41
C LEU A 175 -16.89 2.45 -0.36
N ASN A 176 -16.75 2.99 0.84
CA ASN A 176 -16.40 4.40 1.03
C ASN A 176 -14.88 4.53 1.11
N LEU A 177 -14.22 4.73 -0.05
CA LEU A 177 -12.77 4.85 -0.16
C LEU A 177 -12.36 6.32 -0.31
N PRO A 178 -11.23 6.75 0.27
CA PRO A 178 -10.64 8.05 -0.05
C PRO A 178 -10.07 8.05 -1.48
N PRO A 179 -9.58 9.19 -2.00
CA PRO A 179 -8.77 9.21 -3.21
C PRO A 179 -7.57 8.26 -3.14
N PHE A 180 -7.24 7.60 -4.25
CA PHE A 180 -6.10 6.67 -4.34
C PHE A 180 -5.10 7.13 -5.39
N LEU A 181 -3.80 6.95 -5.10
CA LEU A 181 -2.74 6.95 -6.11
C LEU A 181 -2.21 5.52 -6.25
N LEU A 182 -2.58 4.85 -7.32
CA LEU A 182 -2.03 3.53 -7.66
C LEU A 182 -0.70 3.70 -8.39
N CYS A 183 0.38 3.19 -7.82
CA CYS A 183 1.69 3.17 -8.46
C CYS A 183 1.97 1.78 -9.03
N VAL A 184 2.34 1.71 -10.32
CA VAL A 184 2.55 0.47 -11.09
C VAL A 184 3.89 0.54 -11.79
N ALA A 185 4.66 -0.54 -11.76
CA ALA A 185 5.88 -0.67 -12.56
C ALA A 185 5.57 -1.39 -13.88
N GLU A 186 6.08 -0.86 -15.00
CA GLU A 186 5.72 -1.34 -16.34
C GLU A 186 6.08 -2.82 -16.57
N THR A 187 7.20 -3.28 -16.01
CA THR A 187 7.67 -4.66 -16.19
C THR A 187 7.43 -5.53 -14.94
N ASP A 188 6.46 -5.16 -14.10
CA ASP A 188 6.08 -5.97 -12.95
C ASP A 188 5.37 -7.27 -13.37
N LEU A 189 5.69 -8.38 -12.71
CA LEU A 189 5.01 -9.67 -12.92
C LEU A 189 3.50 -9.57 -12.66
N ILE A 190 3.09 -8.78 -11.66
CA ILE A 190 1.68 -8.65 -11.25
C ILE A 190 1.00 -7.41 -11.84
N ARG A 191 1.65 -6.74 -12.81
CA ARG A 191 1.12 -5.51 -13.45
C ARG A 191 -0.32 -5.66 -13.95
N ASP A 192 -0.66 -6.75 -14.62
CA ASP A 192 -1.99 -6.86 -15.23
C ASP A 192 -3.10 -6.92 -14.19
N THR A 193 -2.86 -7.56 -13.03
CA THR A 193 -3.82 -7.58 -11.92
C THR A 193 -3.89 -6.24 -11.18
N GLU A 194 -2.80 -5.48 -11.13
CA GLU A 194 -2.79 -4.09 -10.65
C GLU A 194 -3.63 -3.18 -11.56
N MET A 195 -3.46 -3.32 -12.88
CA MET A 195 -4.24 -2.57 -13.87
C MET A 195 -5.72 -2.97 -13.85
N GLU A 196 -6.02 -4.25 -13.67
CA GLU A 196 -7.40 -4.72 -13.48
C GLU A 196 -8.06 -4.08 -12.24
N TYR A 197 -7.32 -3.95 -11.15
CA TYR A 197 -7.81 -3.24 -9.96
C TYR A 197 -8.06 -1.75 -10.27
N TYR A 198 -7.15 -1.09 -11.00
CA TYR A 198 -7.35 0.29 -11.44
C TYR A 198 -8.65 0.45 -12.26
N ASP A 199 -8.83 -0.40 -13.27
CA ASP A 199 -10.01 -0.37 -14.13
C ASP A 199 -11.30 -0.64 -13.35
N ALA A 200 -11.26 -1.57 -12.39
CA ALA A 200 -12.38 -1.86 -11.51
C ALA A 200 -12.72 -0.66 -10.61
N MET A 201 -11.73 0.04 -10.06
CA MET A 201 -11.91 1.26 -9.29
C MET A 201 -12.54 2.37 -10.14
N LYS A 202 -12.04 2.59 -11.36
CA LYS A 202 -12.62 3.56 -12.31
C LYS A 202 -14.07 3.22 -12.67
N LYS A 203 -14.35 1.94 -12.95
CA LYS A 203 -15.70 1.46 -13.25
C LYS A 203 -16.67 1.65 -12.07
N ALA A 204 -16.16 1.57 -10.84
CA ALA A 204 -16.91 1.80 -9.61
C ALA A 204 -17.01 3.29 -9.22
N ASP A 205 -16.64 4.21 -10.12
CA ASP A 205 -16.64 5.67 -9.93
C ASP A 205 -15.81 6.09 -8.68
N LYS A 206 -14.70 5.41 -8.42
CA LYS A 206 -13.77 5.78 -7.35
C LYS A 206 -12.74 6.78 -7.86
N ASP A 207 -12.36 7.70 -6.96
CA ASP A 207 -11.27 8.65 -7.24
C ASP A 207 -9.95 7.91 -7.16
N VAL A 208 -9.39 7.57 -8.33
CA VAL A 208 -8.11 6.87 -8.46
C VAL A 208 -7.27 7.48 -9.56
N GLU A 209 -6.04 7.86 -9.18
CA GLU A 209 -4.97 8.30 -10.07
C GLU A 209 -4.01 7.14 -10.32
N LEU A 210 -3.38 7.13 -11.49
CA LEU A 210 -2.44 6.10 -11.90
C LEU A 210 -1.07 6.72 -12.17
N LEU A 211 -0.04 6.18 -11.54
CA LEU A 211 1.36 6.48 -11.81
C LEU A 211 2.04 5.23 -12.34
N ILE A 212 2.55 5.28 -13.58
CA ILE A 212 3.29 4.17 -14.18
C ILE A 212 4.77 4.56 -14.26
N ASN A 213 5.65 3.68 -13.76
CA ASN A 213 7.09 3.82 -13.86
C ASN A 213 7.61 2.93 -15.02
N PRO A 214 8.03 3.51 -16.16
CA PRO A 214 8.44 2.76 -17.33
C PRO A 214 9.80 2.08 -17.19
N GLY A 215 9.92 0.88 -17.79
CA GLY A 215 11.18 0.14 -17.89
C GLY A 215 11.73 -0.43 -16.58
N VAL A 216 10.93 -0.44 -15.52
CA VAL A 216 11.31 -0.98 -14.20
C VAL A 216 10.28 -2.00 -13.71
N GLY A 217 10.73 -2.90 -12.82
CA GLY A 217 9.91 -3.99 -12.28
C GLY A 217 9.52 -3.79 -10.81
N HIS A 218 8.96 -4.83 -10.23
CA HIS A 218 8.42 -4.84 -8.88
C HIS A 218 9.40 -4.27 -7.84
N SER A 219 8.96 -3.29 -7.04
CA SER A 219 9.71 -2.67 -5.95
C SER A 219 11.15 -2.24 -6.33
N PHE A 220 11.34 -1.82 -7.58
CA PHE A 220 12.65 -1.47 -8.17
C PHE A 220 13.47 -0.49 -7.32
N TYR A 221 12.81 0.47 -6.67
CA TYR A 221 13.44 1.49 -5.83
C TYR A 221 14.05 0.96 -4.52
N LEU A 222 13.78 -0.30 -4.17
CA LEU A 222 14.40 -0.98 -3.02
C LEU A 222 15.79 -1.53 -3.35
N ASN A 223 16.09 -1.73 -4.64
CA ASN A 223 17.42 -2.13 -5.07
C ASN A 223 18.39 -0.94 -5.05
N LYS A 224 18.98 -0.68 -3.89
CA LYS A 224 19.90 0.46 -3.74
C LYS A 224 21.05 0.45 -4.77
N ILE A 225 21.57 -0.72 -5.11
CA ILE A 225 22.64 -0.84 -6.11
C ILE A 225 22.14 -0.38 -7.47
N ALA A 226 20.95 -0.84 -7.90
CA ALA A 226 20.36 -0.41 -9.16
C ALA A 226 20.06 1.11 -9.14
N VAL A 227 19.50 1.63 -8.06
CA VAL A 227 19.23 3.07 -7.91
C VAL A 227 20.53 3.90 -8.00
N ASP A 228 21.65 3.39 -7.46
CA ASP A 228 22.91 4.13 -7.47
C ASP A 228 23.66 3.99 -8.83
N MET A 229 23.46 2.90 -9.58
CA MET A 229 24.28 2.56 -10.76
C MET A 229 23.52 2.62 -12.10
N ASP A 230 22.19 2.48 -12.09
CA ASP A 230 21.38 2.54 -13.32
C ASP A 230 20.60 3.85 -13.39
N PRO A 231 20.91 4.72 -14.40
CA PRO A 231 20.26 6.02 -14.55
C PRO A 231 18.73 5.93 -14.70
N ASN A 232 18.19 4.89 -15.36
CA ASN A 232 16.75 4.74 -15.49
C ASN A 232 16.11 4.43 -14.15
N THR A 233 16.62 3.47 -13.39
CA THR A 233 16.12 3.13 -12.05
C THR A 233 16.20 4.34 -11.10
N ALA A 234 17.27 5.14 -11.18
CA ALA A 234 17.41 6.37 -10.39
C ALA A 234 16.34 7.42 -10.76
N ALA A 235 16.12 7.65 -12.07
CA ALA A 235 15.10 8.57 -12.55
C ALA A 235 13.70 8.11 -12.13
N GLN A 236 13.35 6.85 -12.38
CA GLN A 236 12.05 6.30 -12.00
C GLN A 236 11.79 6.30 -10.49
N THR A 237 12.86 6.13 -9.67
CA THR A 237 12.75 6.28 -8.21
C THR A 237 12.42 7.72 -7.81
N THR A 238 12.98 8.68 -8.52
CA THR A 238 12.68 10.11 -8.30
C THR A 238 11.24 10.42 -8.72
N ASP A 239 10.84 10.00 -9.92
CA ASP A 239 9.49 10.20 -10.46
C ASP A 239 8.41 9.60 -9.55
N LEU A 240 8.66 8.39 -9.02
CA LEU A 240 7.76 7.75 -8.04
C LEU A 240 7.61 8.60 -6.78
N LEU A 241 8.72 9.08 -6.21
CA LEU A 241 8.67 9.91 -4.99
C LEU A 241 7.99 11.26 -5.26
N GLU A 242 8.27 11.90 -6.38
CA GLU A 242 7.65 13.17 -6.77
C GLU A 242 6.15 13.02 -6.97
N GLY A 243 5.70 11.97 -7.66
CA GLY A 243 4.28 11.67 -7.84
C GLY A 243 3.54 11.43 -6.51
N ILE A 244 4.17 10.69 -5.58
CA ILE A 244 3.62 10.50 -4.22
C ILE A 244 3.52 11.85 -3.48
N VAL A 245 4.56 12.68 -3.56
CA VAL A 245 4.59 14.01 -2.91
C VAL A 245 3.53 14.94 -3.50
N GLU A 246 3.36 14.93 -4.81
CA GLU A 246 2.33 15.72 -5.50
C GLU A 246 0.92 15.28 -5.07
N PHE A 247 0.67 13.98 -5.02
CA PHE A 247 -0.61 13.45 -4.53
C PHE A 247 -0.88 13.88 -3.08
N ILE A 248 0.11 13.75 -2.18
CA ILE A 248 -0.02 14.21 -0.78
C ILE A 248 -0.30 15.72 -0.71
N LYS A 249 0.31 16.54 -1.58
CA LYS A 249 0.07 17.99 -1.59
C LYS A 249 -1.31 18.36 -2.12
N LYS A 250 -1.83 17.60 -3.07
CA LYS A 250 -3.12 17.85 -3.72
C LYS A 250 -4.30 17.54 -2.80
N HIS A 251 -4.18 16.52 -1.96
CA HIS A 251 -5.22 16.04 -1.06
C HIS A 251 -4.92 16.37 0.42
#